data_1ded78e6bc74d2c791a473d619ac3ecb
#
_entry.id   1ded78e6bc74d2c791a473d619ac3ecb
#
_cell.length_a   1.000
_cell.length_b   1.000
_cell.length_c   1.000
_cell.angle_alpha   90.00
_cell.angle_beta   90.00
_cell.angle_gamma   90.00
#
_symmetry.space_group_name_H-M   'P 1'
#
loop_
_entity.id
_entity.type
_entity.pdbx_description
1 polymer ?
#
loop_
_entity_poly.entity_id
_entity_poly.type
_entity_poly.pdbx_seq_one_letter_code
_entity_poly.pdbx_strand_id
1 'polypeptide(L)'
;MSEETTKVLDAGISRRELVKRAGVGVGGLVLSGAAAEPIWARPRVEDAANTITIGFISPRSGPLAGFGEPDPYVLGLARATLAKGLTIGGKKYSVKVLDRDTQSDPARAGQLAKSLINGSKIDLMLTTSTPETVNPVADACEAAGVPCISTTVPWEAWYFGRGGKPATQSFKYTFHFCFGVEEFFKAYTHMWPQVKTNKKVGVMWPNDADGNAIRASLGPLLEKAGYTITDPGAYEDGTTDYSAQISKFKQAGIEIFNTFPIPPDFATFWRQAAQQGLAKQVKIVQIAKTGLFPSQIEALGSLGYNLASAAYWGPTWPYHSSLTGLTSKQIGDGYTKKTKKQWNQQLGPSLALFDVAAAALKKAGDPKNKKKVAAAMKTLQVDTPVGRLRWGKGPVANVVATPIPGTQWRKAAKGPFKLDLLFVEHSADPKIPIQTKLKSYS
;
A
#
# COMPACT_ATOMS: atom_id res chain seq x y z
N MET A 1 27.30 27.78 -43.75
CA MET A 1 25.97 27.42 -44.21
C MET A 1 25.09 27.43 -42.99
N SER A 2 24.18 28.32 -42.72
CA SER A 2 23.83 29.67 -43.16
C SER A 2 22.96 30.26 -42.05
N GLU A 3 23.30 31.48 -41.71
CA GLU A 3 22.61 32.35 -40.73
C GLU A 3 21.21 32.75 -41.23
N GLU A 4 20.23 31.88 -41.23
CA GLU A 4 18.92 32.29 -41.71
C GLU A 4 17.71 31.66 -41.00
N THR A 5 17.87 31.18 -39.75
CA THR A 5 16.74 30.61 -39.00
C THR A 5 16.56 31.22 -37.60
N THR A 6 17.03 32.43 -37.36
CA THR A 6 16.88 33.11 -36.05
C THR A 6 16.26 34.49 -36.17
N LYS A 7 15.13 34.63 -36.89
CA LYS A 7 14.34 35.86 -36.89
C LYS A 7 12.87 35.59 -37.19
N VAL A 8 12.14 34.93 -36.35
CA VAL A 8 10.68 35.04 -36.22
C VAL A 8 10.25 34.56 -34.86
N LEU A 9 10.42 35.30 -33.80
CA LEU A 9 9.68 35.20 -32.54
C LEU A 9 9.99 36.44 -31.69
N ASP A 10 9.55 37.61 -32.18
CA ASP A 10 9.43 38.76 -31.30
C ASP A 10 8.38 39.73 -31.89
N ALA A 11 7.12 39.47 -31.54
CA ALA A 11 6.03 40.45 -31.71
C ALA A 11 5.05 40.27 -30.54
N GLY A 12 5.39 40.88 -29.42
CA GLY A 12 4.54 40.99 -28.24
C GLY A 12 3.31 41.86 -28.55
N ILE A 13 2.13 41.23 -28.58
CA ILE A 13 0.85 41.96 -28.64
C ILE A 13 0.47 42.38 -27.23
N SER A 14 0.48 43.68 -26.98
CA SER A 14 0.11 44.31 -25.71
C SER A 14 -1.39 44.16 -25.42
N ARG A 15 -1.71 43.87 -24.14
CA ARG A 15 -3.10 43.76 -23.62
C ARG A 15 -4.01 44.96 -23.87
N ARG A 16 -3.50 46.08 -24.36
CA ARG A 16 -4.28 47.30 -24.69
C ARG A 16 -4.88 47.31 -26.09
N GLU A 17 -4.45 46.46 -27.01
CA GLU A 17 -5.00 46.41 -28.36
C GLU A 17 -6.18 45.45 -28.52
N LEU A 18 -6.43 44.57 -27.59
CA LEU A 18 -7.55 43.62 -27.62
C LEU A 18 -8.89 44.26 -27.18
N VAL A 19 -8.87 45.43 -26.57
CA VAL A 19 -10.08 46.13 -26.07
C VAL A 19 -10.66 47.14 -27.09
N LYS A 20 -9.93 47.47 -28.15
CA LYS A 20 -10.39 48.52 -29.13
C LYS A 20 -11.13 47.97 -30.36
N ARG A 21 -11.37 46.66 -30.50
CA ARG A 21 -12.07 46.07 -31.66
C ARG A 21 -13.46 45.50 -31.37
N ALA A 22 -14.05 45.78 -30.23
CA ALA A 22 -15.44 45.41 -29.90
C ALA A 22 -16.26 46.66 -29.58
N GLY A 23 -16.52 47.46 -30.57
CA GLY A 23 -17.42 48.61 -30.46
C GLY A 23 -17.87 49.10 -31.81
N VAL A 24 -19.15 49.12 -32.00
CA VAL A 24 -20.01 49.84 -32.98
C VAL A 24 -20.87 48.91 -33.84
N GLY A 25 -22.18 49.03 -33.62
CA GLY A 25 -23.25 48.52 -34.47
C GLY A 25 -24.58 48.59 -33.73
N VAL A 26 -25.12 49.81 -33.67
CA VAL A 26 -26.49 50.17 -33.21
C VAL A 26 -27.51 49.84 -34.28
N GLY A 27 -28.65 49.28 -33.95
CA GLY A 27 -29.81 49.14 -34.80
C GLY A 27 -30.93 48.34 -34.14
N GLY A 28 -31.90 49.04 -33.55
CA GLY A 28 -33.02 48.47 -32.81
C GLY A 28 -34.07 47.74 -33.63
N LEU A 29 -34.81 46.92 -32.99
CA LEU A 29 -36.26 46.68 -33.17
C LEU A 29 -36.80 45.88 -31.95
N VAL A 30 -37.82 46.48 -31.36
CA VAL A 30 -38.61 45.92 -30.24
C VAL A 30 -39.59 44.91 -30.82
N LEU A 31 -39.54 43.66 -30.31
CA LEU A 31 -40.69 42.76 -30.32
C LEU A 31 -40.69 41.91 -29.03
N SER A 32 -41.75 42.10 -28.31
CA SER A 32 -42.11 41.38 -27.09
C SER A 32 -42.30 39.88 -27.33
N GLY A 33 -41.50 39.08 -26.71
CA GLY A 33 -41.67 37.65 -26.64
C GLY A 33 -40.87 37.12 -25.44
N ALA A 34 -41.55 36.56 -24.44
CA ALA A 34 -40.92 35.98 -23.26
C ALA A 34 -39.96 34.85 -23.70
N ALA A 35 -38.68 35.18 -23.87
CA ALA A 35 -37.63 34.21 -24.04
C ALA A 35 -37.17 33.76 -22.65
N ALA A 36 -37.45 32.49 -22.30
CA ALA A 36 -36.81 31.83 -21.18
C ALA A 36 -35.28 31.96 -21.37
N GLU A 37 -34.63 32.66 -20.48
CA GLU A 37 -33.18 32.73 -20.44
C GLU A 37 -32.63 31.30 -20.33
N PRO A 38 -31.64 30.90 -21.14
CA PRO A 38 -30.94 29.61 -20.88
C PRO A 38 -30.28 29.74 -19.55
N ILE A 39 -30.70 28.92 -18.60
CA ILE A 39 -30.05 28.74 -17.33
C ILE A 39 -28.69 28.10 -17.62
N TRP A 40 -27.66 28.94 -17.85
CA TRP A 40 -26.29 28.54 -17.78
C TRP A 40 -26.11 28.00 -16.35
N ALA A 41 -26.05 26.68 -16.21
CA ALA A 41 -25.76 26.05 -14.96
C ALA A 41 -24.45 26.63 -14.43
N ARG A 42 -24.53 27.61 -13.53
CA ARG A 42 -23.39 28.05 -12.75
C ARG A 42 -22.81 26.76 -12.16
N PRO A 43 -21.50 26.48 -12.33
CA PRO A 43 -20.91 25.36 -11.63
C PRO A 43 -21.28 25.57 -10.16
N ARG A 44 -22.01 24.63 -9.58
CA ARG A 44 -22.29 24.64 -8.13
C ARG A 44 -20.95 24.81 -7.46
N VAL A 45 -20.72 25.98 -6.86
CA VAL A 45 -19.64 26.14 -5.89
C VAL A 45 -19.99 25.11 -4.81
N GLU A 46 -19.28 23.98 -4.82
CA GLU A 46 -19.43 22.96 -3.79
C GLU A 46 -19.20 23.67 -2.45
N ASP A 47 -20.23 23.73 -1.64
CA ASP A 47 -20.16 24.34 -0.32
C ASP A 47 -19.08 23.61 0.48
N ALA A 48 -17.93 24.26 0.70
CA ALA A 48 -16.77 23.69 1.39
C ALA A 48 -17.14 23.16 2.79
N ALA A 49 -18.19 23.71 3.41
CA ALA A 49 -18.73 23.25 4.67
C ALA A 49 -19.38 21.84 4.58
N ASN A 50 -19.88 21.48 3.39
CA ASN A 50 -20.55 20.19 3.13
C ASN A 50 -19.69 19.24 2.28
N THR A 51 -18.41 19.56 2.05
CA THR A 51 -17.48 18.71 1.32
C THR A 51 -16.43 18.13 2.25
N ILE A 52 -16.37 16.79 2.32
CA ILE A 52 -15.29 16.05 2.98
C ILE A 52 -14.16 15.88 1.98
N THR A 53 -12.95 16.31 2.33
CA THR A 53 -11.76 16.13 1.51
C THR A 53 -10.83 15.10 2.13
N ILE A 54 -10.61 13.99 1.42
CA ILE A 54 -9.71 12.90 1.82
C ILE A 54 -8.44 13.00 0.99
N GLY A 55 -7.27 13.04 1.64
CA GLY A 55 -5.98 12.86 0.99
C GLY A 55 -5.63 11.39 0.88
N PHE A 56 -5.01 10.96 -0.22
CA PHE A 56 -4.46 9.63 -0.42
C PHE A 56 -3.03 9.76 -0.97
N ILE A 57 -2.05 9.19 -0.27
CA ILE A 57 -0.63 9.27 -0.64
C ILE A 57 -0.06 7.86 -0.73
N SER A 58 0.55 7.53 -1.89
CA SER A 58 1.21 6.24 -2.14
C SER A 58 2.30 6.39 -3.21
N PRO A 59 3.27 5.45 -3.32
CA PRO A 59 4.24 5.44 -4.41
C PRO A 59 3.63 4.78 -5.65
N ARG A 60 3.42 5.53 -6.72
CA ARG A 60 2.98 5.00 -8.03
C ARG A 60 4.09 4.94 -9.05
N SER A 61 5.24 5.50 -8.72
CA SER A 61 6.46 5.46 -9.52
C SER A 61 7.69 5.26 -8.63
N GLY A 62 8.84 4.91 -9.24
CA GLY A 62 10.07 4.58 -8.55
C GLY A 62 10.13 3.13 -8.03
N PRO A 63 11.14 2.77 -7.21
CA PRO A 63 11.38 1.39 -6.76
C PRO A 63 10.20 0.75 -6.01
N LEU A 64 9.39 1.54 -5.32
CA LEU A 64 8.22 1.07 -4.55
C LEU A 64 6.91 1.08 -5.35
N ALA A 65 6.95 1.33 -6.67
CA ALA A 65 5.76 1.46 -7.52
C ALA A 65 4.82 0.24 -7.47
N GLY A 66 5.34 -0.96 -7.18
CA GLY A 66 4.54 -2.17 -7.01
C GLY A 66 3.46 -2.03 -5.92
N PHE A 67 3.73 -1.26 -4.85
CA PHE A 67 2.76 -0.99 -3.79
C PHE A 67 1.62 -0.08 -4.26
N GLY A 68 1.87 0.85 -5.19
CA GLY A 68 0.87 1.76 -5.74
C GLY A 68 0.24 1.28 -7.07
N GLU A 69 0.67 0.15 -7.60
CA GLU A 69 0.16 -0.36 -8.89
C GLU A 69 -1.37 -0.52 -8.93
N PRO A 70 -2.06 -1.06 -7.90
CA PRO A 70 -3.50 -1.21 -7.93
C PRO A 70 -4.28 0.07 -7.60
N ASP A 71 -3.63 1.13 -7.13
CA ASP A 71 -4.29 2.34 -6.64
C ASP A 71 -5.21 3.02 -7.65
N PRO A 72 -4.88 3.14 -8.96
CA PRO A 72 -5.83 3.71 -9.92
C PRO A 72 -7.17 2.96 -9.99
N TYR A 73 -7.14 1.64 -9.80
CA TYR A 73 -8.34 0.82 -9.74
C TYR A 73 -9.11 1.02 -8.44
N VAL A 74 -8.41 0.98 -7.30
CA VAL A 74 -8.98 1.18 -5.96
C VAL A 74 -9.58 2.58 -5.82
N LEU A 75 -8.86 3.62 -6.26
CA LEU A 75 -9.35 5.00 -6.29
C LEU A 75 -10.59 5.13 -7.17
N GLY A 76 -10.64 4.42 -8.29
CA GLY A 76 -11.81 4.36 -9.16
C GLY A 76 -13.04 3.79 -8.44
N LEU A 77 -12.89 2.67 -7.74
CA LEU A 77 -13.96 2.05 -6.93
C LEU A 77 -14.42 2.99 -5.80
N ALA A 78 -13.47 3.52 -5.03
CA ALA A 78 -13.76 4.40 -3.92
C ALA A 78 -14.47 5.68 -4.38
N ARG A 79 -13.97 6.34 -5.42
CA ARG A 79 -14.57 7.56 -5.98
C ARG A 79 -15.97 7.32 -6.51
N ALA A 80 -16.19 6.23 -7.24
CA ALA A 80 -17.51 5.86 -7.78
C ALA A 80 -18.54 5.63 -6.66
N THR A 81 -18.13 4.99 -5.57
CA THR A 81 -19.01 4.75 -4.41
C THR A 81 -19.25 6.05 -3.63
N LEU A 82 -18.20 6.83 -3.37
CA LEU A 82 -18.26 8.07 -2.62
C LEU A 82 -18.92 9.23 -3.39
N ALA A 83 -19.05 9.15 -4.71
CA ALA A 83 -19.78 10.13 -5.53
C ALA A 83 -21.26 10.26 -5.11
N LYS A 84 -21.83 9.21 -4.48
CA LYS A 84 -23.18 9.25 -3.89
C LYS A 84 -23.26 10.14 -2.65
N GLY A 85 -22.10 10.57 -2.11
CA GLY A 85 -21.95 11.28 -0.85
C GLY A 85 -22.05 10.35 0.36
N LEU A 86 -21.77 10.91 1.54
CA LEU A 86 -21.93 10.25 2.83
C LEU A 86 -22.98 10.98 3.67
N THR A 87 -23.96 10.25 4.18
CA THR A 87 -24.90 10.80 5.18
C THR A 87 -24.31 10.57 6.58
N ILE A 88 -24.08 11.64 7.31
CA ILE A 88 -23.45 11.66 8.64
C ILE A 88 -24.24 12.60 9.54
N GLY A 89 -24.73 12.11 10.67
CA GLY A 89 -25.54 12.91 11.61
C GLY A 89 -26.78 13.53 10.94
N GLY A 90 -27.41 12.83 10.00
CA GLY A 90 -28.58 13.32 9.25
C GLY A 90 -28.25 14.28 8.10
N LYS A 91 -26.99 14.72 7.96
CA LYS A 91 -26.54 15.65 6.91
C LYS A 91 -25.80 14.92 5.79
N LYS A 92 -26.07 15.27 4.54
CA LYS A 92 -25.38 14.73 3.38
C LYS A 92 -24.15 15.57 3.05
N TYR A 93 -23.00 14.88 2.91
CA TYR A 93 -21.71 15.47 2.52
C TYR A 93 -21.29 14.94 1.16
N SER A 94 -20.79 15.81 0.28
CA SER A 94 -20.01 15.40 -0.88
C SER A 94 -18.62 14.92 -0.41
N VAL A 95 -17.98 14.04 -1.19
CA VAL A 95 -16.65 13.51 -0.82
C VAL A 95 -15.70 13.69 -1.99
N LYS A 96 -14.58 14.36 -1.74
CA LYS A 96 -13.48 14.55 -2.69
C LYS A 96 -12.26 13.76 -2.23
N VAL A 97 -11.67 12.97 -3.14
CA VAL A 97 -10.43 12.23 -2.89
C VAL A 97 -9.31 12.83 -3.73
N LEU A 98 -8.28 13.34 -3.05
CA LEU A 98 -7.08 13.93 -3.64
C LEU A 98 -5.92 12.95 -3.49
N ASP A 99 -5.44 12.37 -4.59
CA ASP A 99 -4.33 11.44 -4.57
C ASP A 99 -3.01 12.09 -4.99
N ARG A 100 -1.89 11.61 -4.44
CA ARG A 100 -0.53 12.08 -4.72
C ARG A 100 0.43 10.91 -4.81
N ASP A 101 1.38 11.03 -5.74
CA ASP A 101 2.46 10.08 -5.93
C ASP A 101 3.73 10.54 -5.20
N THR A 102 4.23 9.72 -4.27
CA THR A 102 5.49 10.00 -3.56
C THR A 102 6.72 9.84 -4.44
N GLN A 103 6.61 9.15 -5.59
CA GLN A 103 7.74 8.75 -6.43
C GLN A 103 8.78 7.92 -5.65
N SER A 104 8.34 7.19 -4.63
CA SER A 104 9.17 6.41 -3.71
C SER A 104 10.18 7.24 -2.90
N ASP A 105 9.97 8.55 -2.78
CA ASP A 105 10.84 9.48 -2.06
C ASP A 105 10.25 9.87 -0.70
N PRO A 106 10.97 9.61 0.42
CA PRO A 106 10.51 9.91 1.78
C PRO A 106 10.30 11.40 2.05
N ALA A 107 11.20 12.26 1.56
CA ALA A 107 11.09 13.71 1.76
C ALA A 107 9.89 14.28 1.03
N ARG A 108 9.68 13.81 -0.22
CA ARG A 108 8.50 14.15 -1.03
C ARG A 108 7.21 13.69 -0.36
N ALA A 109 7.18 12.49 0.23
CA ALA A 109 6.01 11.99 0.96
C ALA A 109 5.56 12.96 2.06
N GLY A 110 6.49 13.42 2.90
CA GLY A 110 6.23 14.41 3.94
C GLY A 110 5.80 15.78 3.38
N GLN A 111 6.42 16.23 2.29
CA GLN A 111 6.06 17.50 1.62
C GLN A 111 4.65 17.45 1.04
N LEU A 112 4.27 16.34 0.38
CA LEU A 112 2.94 16.14 -0.17
C LEU A 112 1.87 16.12 0.93
N ALA A 113 2.17 15.50 2.07
CA ALA A 113 1.26 15.51 3.22
C ALA A 113 1.03 16.95 3.71
N LYS A 114 2.10 17.71 3.94
CA LYS A 114 2.01 19.14 4.34
C LYS A 114 1.24 19.97 3.32
N SER A 115 1.45 19.74 2.02
CA SER A 115 0.73 20.43 0.95
C SER A 115 -0.78 20.14 0.98
N LEU A 116 -1.18 18.87 1.16
CA LEU A 116 -2.60 18.51 1.29
C LEU A 116 -3.23 19.07 2.57
N ILE A 117 -2.51 19.05 3.69
CA ILE A 117 -2.97 19.59 4.97
C ILE A 117 -3.17 21.11 4.90
N ASN A 118 -2.16 21.85 4.45
CA ASN A 118 -2.16 23.30 4.49
C ASN A 118 -2.83 23.95 3.28
N GLY A 119 -2.61 23.40 2.09
CA GLY A 119 -3.15 23.95 0.83
C GLY A 119 -4.56 23.48 0.54
N SER A 120 -4.81 22.16 0.62
CA SER A 120 -6.13 21.57 0.30
C SER A 120 -7.06 21.46 1.50
N LYS A 121 -6.58 21.73 2.73
CA LYS A 121 -7.35 21.67 3.98
C LYS A 121 -8.10 20.35 4.15
N ILE A 122 -7.42 19.22 3.93
CA ILE A 122 -8.01 17.89 4.03
C ILE A 122 -8.57 17.61 5.43
N ASP A 123 -9.61 16.78 5.48
CA ASP A 123 -10.25 16.34 6.73
C ASP A 123 -9.65 15.05 7.27
N LEU A 124 -9.17 14.19 6.37
CA LEU A 124 -8.58 12.88 6.67
C LEU A 124 -7.49 12.53 5.66
N MET A 125 -6.43 11.90 6.12
CA MET A 125 -5.34 11.36 5.29
C MET A 125 -5.38 9.84 5.27
N LEU A 126 -5.12 9.26 4.10
CA LEU A 126 -4.88 7.83 3.88
C LEU A 126 -3.50 7.65 3.26
N THR A 127 -2.75 6.64 3.71
CA THR A 127 -1.43 6.34 3.12
C THR A 127 -1.08 4.86 3.24
N THR A 128 -0.31 4.36 2.30
CA THR A 128 0.09 2.96 2.22
C THR A 128 1.39 2.83 1.44
N SER A 129 2.27 1.97 1.85
CA SER A 129 3.52 1.50 1.24
C SER A 129 4.47 0.93 2.31
N THR A 130 5.74 1.35 2.28
CA THR A 130 6.80 1.02 3.24
C THR A 130 6.98 2.11 4.30
N PRO A 131 7.69 1.85 5.41
CA PRO A 131 7.91 2.83 6.47
C PRO A 131 8.49 4.15 5.96
N GLU A 132 9.38 4.10 4.98
CA GLU A 132 10.10 5.26 4.45
C GLU A 132 9.15 6.32 3.88
N THR A 133 8.04 5.90 3.27
CA THR A 133 7.07 6.84 2.68
C THR A 133 5.81 7.02 3.50
N VAL A 134 5.43 6.04 4.34
CA VAL A 134 4.23 6.12 5.19
C VAL A 134 4.49 6.93 6.46
N ASN A 135 5.62 6.71 7.15
CA ASN A 135 5.91 7.36 8.43
C ASN A 135 5.99 8.89 8.30
N PRO A 136 6.68 9.48 7.30
CA PRO A 136 6.70 10.94 7.13
C PRO A 136 5.31 11.56 6.89
N VAL A 137 4.40 10.84 6.20
CA VAL A 137 3.01 11.27 6.02
C VAL A 137 2.26 11.26 7.34
N ALA A 138 2.37 10.16 8.09
CA ALA A 138 1.73 10.02 9.39
C ALA A 138 2.24 11.06 10.40
N ASP A 139 3.55 11.34 10.43
CA ASP A 139 4.15 12.34 11.32
C ASP A 139 3.69 13.75 10.98
N ALA A 140 3.60 14.10 9.70
CA ALA A 140 3.05 15.39 9.28
C ALA A 140 1.58 15.55 9.72
N CYS A 141 0.79 14.48 9.66
CA CYS A 141 -0.59 14.47 10.10
C CYS A 141 -0.72 14.56 11.63
N GLU A 142 0.11 13.81 12.38
CA GLU A 142 0.13 13.86 13.85
C GLU A 142 0.45 15.26 14.34
N ALA A 143 1.51 15.89 13.81
CA ALA A 143 1.93 17.25 14.15
C ALA A 143 0.86 18.30 13.84
N ALA A 144 0.09 18.11 12.76
CA ALA A 144 -0.95 19.05 12.32
C ALA A 144 -2.32 18.77 12.94
N GLY A 145 -2.48 17.70 13.75
CA GLY A 145 -3.76 17.29 14.30
C GLY A 145 -4.78 16.84 13.24
N VAL A 146 -4.32 16.24 12.14
CA VAL A 146 -5.17 15.70 11.07
C VAL A 146 -5.26 14.18 11.21
N PRO A 147 -6.47 13.59 11.29
CA PRO A 147 -6.60 12.15 11.33
C PRO A 147 -5.92 11.50 10.12
N CYS A 148 -5.09 10.48 10.38
CA CYS A 148 -4.43 9.70 9.34
C CYS A 148 -4.63 8.21 9.59
N ILE A 149 -4.97 7.48 8.54
CA ILE A 149 -5.08 6.02 8.56
C ILE A 149 -4.03 5.48 7.60
N SER A 150 -3.21 4.55 8.07
CA SER A 150 -2.14 3.93 7.29
C SER A 150 -2.18 2.40 7.35
N THR A 151 -1.54 1.76 6.38
CA THR A 151 -1.45 0.29 6.29
C THR A 151 -0.19 -0.14 5.54
N THR A 152 0.02 -1.46 5.46
CA THR A 152 1.08 -2.15 4.67
C THR A 152 2.47 -2.10 5.29
N VAL A 153 2.70 -1.26 6.26
CA VAL A 153 3.92 -1.24 7.08
C VAL A 153 3.76 -2.24 8.23
N PRO A 154 4.70 -3.16 8.52
CA PRO A 154 4.68 -3.90 9.77
C PRO A 154 4.49 -2.95 10.96
N TRP A 155 3.53 -3.27 11.83
CA TRP A 155 3.09 -2.29 12.83
C TRP A 155 4.22 -1.82 13.76
N GLU A 156 5.22 -2.66 14.02
CA GLU A 156 6.39 -2.30 14.83
C GLU A 156 7.22 -1.21 14.13
N ALA A 157 7.46 -1.36 12.84
CA ALA A 157 8.21 -0.37 12.04
C ALA A 157 7.45 0.96 11.94
N TRP A 158 6.11 0.91 11.91
CA TRP A 158 5.29 2.11 11.97
C TRP A 158 5.30 2.74 13.36
N TYR A 159 5.10 1.95 14.42
CA TYR A 159 4.94 2.46 15.78
C TYR A 159 6.26 2.88 16.41
N PHE A 160 7.24 1.97 16.48
CA PHE A 160 8.55 2.24 17.08
C PHE A 160 9.43 3.11 16.19
N GLY A 161 9.37 2.94 14.88
CA GLY A 161 10.08 3.78 13.92
C GLY A 161 9.70 5.27 13.98
N ARG A 162 8.51 5.57 14.53
CA ARG A 162 8.02 6.91 14.82
C ARG A 162 8.19 7.34 16.29
N GLY A 163 8.98 6.60 17.08
CA GLY A 163 9.21 6.88 18.49
C GLY A 163 8.06 6.52 19.43
N GLY A 164 7.16 5.63 19.01
CA GLY A 164 6.05 5.14 19.83
C GLY A 164 6.52 4.40 21.08
N LYS A 165 5.88 4.64 22.22
CA LYS A 165 6.16 3.99 23.52
C LYS A 165 4.92 3.25 23.99
N PRO A 166 4.95 1.90 24.14
CA PRO A 166 3.76 1.10 24.46
C PRO A 166 3.03 1.49 25.75
N ALA A 167 3.78 1.94 26.75
CA ALA A 167 3.22 2.36 28.04
C ALA A 167 2.51 3.71 28.00
N THR A 168 2.55 4.43 26.87
CA THR A 168 1.95 5.77 26.72
C THR A 168 1.08 5.83 25.48
N GLN A 169 0.11 6.74 25.47
CA GLN A 169 -0.59 7.06 24.24
C GLN A 169 0.31 7.96 23.36
N SER A 170 1.20 7.36 22.58
CA SER A 170 2.20 8.07 21.76
C SER A 170 1.57 8.90 20.66
N PHE A 171 0.45 8.46 20.08
CA PHE A 171 -0.20 9.11 18.94
C PHE A 171 -1.66 9.45 19.26
N LYS A 172 -2.10 10.64 18.82
CA LYS A 172 -3.47 11.15 19.04
C LYS A 172 -4.34 11.09 17.79
N TYR A 173 -3.73 11.33 16.62
CA TYR A 173 -4.41 11.51 15.34
C TYR A 173 -4.08 10.46 14.30
N THR A 174 -3.05 9.65 14.52
CA THR A 174 -2.63 8.64 13.53
C THR A 174 -2.96 7.24 14.00
N PHE A 175 -3.46 6.42 13.06
CA PHE A 175 -3.97 5.07 13.27
C PHE A 175 -3.43 4.16 12.19
N HIS A 176 -3.21 2.89 12.55
CA HIS A 176 -2.60 1.94 11.66
C HIS A 176 -3.28 0.58 11.75
N PHE A 177 -3.30 -0.14 10.62
CA PHE A 177 -3.65 -1.56 10.61
C PHE A 177 -2.72 -2.31 9.67
N CYS A 178 -2.00 -3.27 10.21
CA CYS A 178 -1.13 -4.15 9.46
C CYS A 178 -0.68 -5.31 10.35
N PHE A 179 -0.19 -6.38 9.76
CA PHE A 179 0.55 -7.44 10.44
C PHE A 179 1.81 -6.89 11.09
N GLY A 180 2.42 -7.70 11.94
CA GLY A 180 3.71 -7.43 12.55
C GLY A 180 4.65 -8.63 12.52
N VAL A 181 5.70 -8.54 13.31
CA VAL A 181 6.73 -9.59 13.40
C VAL A 181 6.17 -10.90 13.95
N GLU A 182 5.24 -10.82 14.92
CA GLU A 182 4.63 -12.02 15.49
C GLU A 182 3.79 -12.78 14.45
N GLU A 183 3.08 -12.07 13.58
CA GLU A 183 2.32 -12.68 12.50
C GLU A 183 3.24 -13.33 11.46
N PHE A 184 4.37 -12.71 11.09
CA PHE A 184 5.40 -13.37 10.26
C PHE A 184 5.97 -14.61 10.92
N PHE A 185 6.37 -14.51 12.18
CA PHE A 185 6.90 -15.63 12.95
C PHE A 185 5.91 -16.79 12.96
N LYS A 186 4.66 -16.51 13.24
CA LYS A 186 3.58 -17.50 13.26
C LYS A 186 3.41 -18.16 11.90
N ALA A 187 3.30 -17.37 10.82
CA ALA A 187 3.16 -17.90 9.47
C ALA A 187 4.36 -18.81 9.09
N TYR A 188 5.58 -18.37 9.34
CA TYR A 188 6.79 -19.11 8.96
C TYR A 188 6.94 -20.41 9.76
N THR A 189 6.75 -20.36 11.07
CA THR A 189 6.90 -21.55 11.93
C THR A 189 5.80 -22.59 11.74
N HIS A 190 4.64 -22.22 11.17
CA HIS A 190 3.60 -23.18 10.78
C HIS A 190 3.75 -23.66 9.33
N MET A 191 4.32 -22.84 8.45
CA MET A 191 4.49 -23.18 7.03
C MET A 191 5.75 -24.01 6.77
N TRP A 192 6.92 -23.61 7.30
CA TRP A 192 8.20 -24.26 6.99
C TRP A 192 8.27 -25.76 7.38
N PRO A 193 7.65 -26.23 8.48
CA PRO A 193 7.65 -27.65 8.83
C PRO A 193 6.95 -28.56 7.81
N GLN A 194 6.20 -28.02 6.85
CA GLN A 194 5.63 -28.80 5.75
C GLN A 194 6.70 -29.35 4.80
N VAL A 195 7.93 -28.82 4.84
CA VAL A 195 9.10 -29.32 4.09
C VAL A 195 10.19 -29.72 5.08
N LYS A 196 10.70 -30.96 4.96
CA LYS A 196 11.79 -31.45 5.81
C LYS A 196 13.08 -30.68 5.51
N THR A 197 13.61 -29.98 6.52
CA THR A 197 14.84 -29.19 6.44
C THR A 197 15.74 -29.46 7.65
N ASN A 198 17.00 -29.01 7.57
CA ASN A 198 17.94 -29.01 8.69
C ASN A 198 17.74 -27.85 9.66
N LYS A 199 16.70 -27.00 9.47
CA LYS A 199 16.40 -25.79 10.26
C LYS A 199 17.49 -24.71 10.26
N LYS A 200 18.48 -24.78 9.38
CA LYS A 200 19.46 -23.69 9.20
C LYS A 200 18.89 -22.65 8.23
N VAL A 201 18.80 -21.42 8.69
CA VAL A 201 18.19 -20.28 7.97
C VAL A 201 19.26 -19.27 7.62
N GLY A 202 19.47 -19.01 6.35
CA GLY A 202 20.22 -17.84 5.89
C GLY A 202 19.27 -16.65 5.84
N VAL A 203 19.64 -15.57 6.50
CA VAL A 203 18.85 -14.35 6.47
C VAL A 203 19.60 -13.23 5.75
N MET A 204 18.89 -12.53 4.86
CA MET A 204 19.43 -11.37 4.14
C MET A 204 18.43 -10.23 4.28
N TRP A 205 18.60 -9.44 5.34
CA TRP A 205 17.73 -8.34 5.67
C TRP A 205 18.42 -7.02 5.37
N PRO A 206 17.77 -6.09 4.63
CA PRO A 206 18.37 -4.83 4.20
C PRO A 206 18.64 -3.89 5.38
N ASN A 207 19.48 -2.88 5.14
CA ASN A 207 19.71 -1.76 6.05
C ASN A 207 18.64 -0.68 5.86
N ASP A 208 17.37 -1.08 5.93
CA ASP A 208 16.21 -0.19 5.93
C ASP A 208 15.41 -0.34 7.23
N ALA A 209 14.36 0.46 7.40
CA ALA A 209 13.55 0.43 8.62
C ALA A 209 12.91 -0.93 8.87
N ASP A 210 12.43 -1.61 7.81
CA ASP A 210 11.85 -2.96 7.92
C ASP A 210 12.92 -4.00 8.26
N GLY A 211 14.04 -4.04 7.52
CA GLY A 211 15.11 -5.00 7.72
C GLY A 211 15.72 -4.92 9.11
N ASN A 212 15.92 -3.71 9.61
CA ASN A 212 16.43 -3.47 10.95
C ASN A 212 15.44 -3.89 12.05
N ALA A 213 14.14 -3.60 11.88
CA ALA A 213 13.10 -4.05 12.81
C ALA A 213 12.97 -5.58 12.83
N ILE A 214 12.99 -6.22 11.66
CA ILE A 214 12.94 -7.68 11.51
C ILE A 214 14.17 -8.36 12.14
N ARG A 215 15.36 -7.82 11.91
CA ARG A 215 16.60 -8.34 12.51
C ARG A 215 16.54 -8.32 14.02
N ALA A 216 16.08 -7.21 14.60
CA ALA A 216 15.97 -7.04 16.05
C ALA A 216 14.92 -7.97 16.70
N SER A 217 13.91 -8.39 15.95
CA SER A 217 12.74 -9.07 16.52
C SER A 217 12.55 -10.51 16.02
N LEU A 218 12.53 -10.74 14.70
CA LEU A 218 12.23 -12.05 14.12
C LEU A 218 13.38 -13.06 14.31
N GLY A 219 14.63 -12.61 14.18
CA GLY A 219 15.81 -13.46 14.37
C GLY A 219 15.78 -14.19 15.72
N PRO A 220 15.74 -13.47 16.85
CA PRO A 220 15.65 -14.08 18.19
C PRO A 220 14.44 -15.01 18.39
N LEU A 221 13.29 -14.68 17.78
CA LEU A 221 12.10 -15.55 17.85
C LEU A 221 12.31 -16.87 17.10
N LEU A 222 12.92 -16.83 15.91
CA LEU A 222 13.24 -18.03 15.15
C LEU A 222 14.28 -18.91 15.88
N GLU A 223 15.31 -18.31 16.47
CA GLU A 223 16.29 -19.04 17.28
C GLU A 223 15.64 -19.74 18.47
N LYS A 224 14.75 -19.04 19.19
CA LYS A 224 13.97 -19.62 20.30
C LYS A 224 13.06 -20.78 19.84
N ALA A 225 12.62 -20.77 18.58
CA ALA A 225 11.83 -21.85 17.97
C ALA A 225 12.71 -23.00 17.42
N GLY A 226 14.02 -22.98 17.66
CA GLY A 226 14.96 -24.04 17.31
C GLY A 226 15.49 -23.96 15.87
N TYR A 227 15.46 -22.79 15.25
CA TYR A 227 16.16 -22.52 13.99
C TYR A 227 17.56 -21.96 14.27
N THR A 228 18.52 -22.30 13.41
CA THR A 228 19.88 -21.74 13.46
C THR A 228 20.01 -20.66 12.43
N ILE A 229 20.26 -19.42 12.86
CA ILE A 229 20.32 -18.25 11.97
C ILE A 229 21.76 -18.00 11.50
N THR A 230 21.93 -17.83 10.21
CA THR A 230 23.16 -17.29 9.59
C THR A 230 22.84 -15.92 9.03
N ASP A 231 23.30 -14.87 9.72
CA ASP A 231 23.16 -13.46 9.30
C ASP A 231 24.52 -12.91 8.86
N PRO A 232 24.75 -12.60 7.59
CA PRO A 232 25.98 -11.97 7.13
C PRO A 232 26.10 -10.48 7.46
N GLY A 233 25.07 -9.88 8.05
CA GLY A 233 24.93 -8.46 8.32
C GLY A 233 23.95 -7.78 7.36
N ALA A 234 23.62 -6.53 7.67
CA ALA A 234 22.76 -5.71 6.82
C ALA A 234 23.44 -5.41 5.48
N TYR A 235 22.66 -5.34 4.42
CA TYR A 235 23.13 -4.88 3.11
C TYR A 235 22.39 -3.60 2.71
N GLU A 236 23.01 -2.76 1.90
CA GLU A 236 22.38 -1.54 1.39
C GLU A 236 21.49 -1.83 0.19
N ASP A 237 20.34 -1.16 0.13
CA ASP A 237 19.45 -1.21 -1.03
C ASP A 237 20.22 -0.78 -2.29
N GLY A 238 20.04 -1.53 -3.39
CA GLY A 238 20.77 -1.31 -4.63
C GLY A 238 22.14 -2.00 -4.70
N THR A 239 22.47 -2.86 -3.75
CA THR A 239 23.68 -3.72 -3.82
C THR A 239 23.66 -4.57 -5.09
N THR A 240 24.79 -4.61 -5.81
CA THR A 240 24.93 -5.31 -7.09
C THR A 240 25.74 -6.60 -7.03
N ASP A 241 26.53 -6.82 -5.97
CA ASP A 241 27.32 -8.02 -5.73
C ASP A 241 27.02 -8.62 -4.36
N TYR A 242 26.55 -9.86 -4.37
CA TYR A 242 26.17 -10.62 -3.17
C TYR A 242 27.05 -11.86 -2.96
N SER A 243 28.20 -11.95 -3.62
CA SER A 243 29.06 -13.14 -3.62
C SER A 243 29.53 -13.53 -2.22
N ALA A 244 29.81 -12.55 -1.35
CA ALA A 244 30.24 -12.78 0.02
C ALA A 244 29.11 -13.42 0.87
N GLN A 245 27.90 -12.90 0.76
CA GLN A 245 26.71 -13.43 1.46
C GLN A 245 26.39 -14.85 0.97
N ILE A 246 26.40 -15.06 -0.37
CA ILE A 246 26.14 -16.38 -0.96
C ILE A 246 27.16 -17.40 -0.48
N SER A 247 28.46 -17.03 -0.43
CA SER A 247 29.51 -17.90 0.07
C SER A 247 29.27 -18.30 1.53
N LYS A 248 28.95 -17.36 2.42
CA LYS A 248 28.60 -17.64 3.83
C LYS A 248 27.42 -18.60 3.95
N PHE A 249 26.35 -18.39 3.17
CA PHE A 249 25.17 -19.26 3.17
C PHE A 249 25.49 -20.70 2.73
N LYS A 250 26.32 -20.84 1.70
CA LYS A 250 26.78 -22.17 1.22
C LYS A 250 27.62 -22.87 2.28
N GLN A 251 28.56 -22.18 2.90
CA GLN A 251 29.41 -22.74 3.98
C GLN A 251 28.60 -23.16 5.22
N ALA A 252 27.58 -22.36 5.58
CA ALA A 252 26.69 -22.68 6.69
C ALA A 252 25.76 -23.87 6.39
N GLY A 253 25.61 -24.25 5.13
CA GLY A 253 24.72 -25.33 4.70
C GLY A 253 23.25 -25.02 4.95
N ILE A 254 22.81 -23.78 4.70
CA ILE A 254 21.41 -23.39 4.91
C ILE A 254 20.49 -24.18 3.96
N GLU A 255 19.32 -24.56 4.47
CA GLU A 255 18.23 -25.13 3.65
C GLU A 255 17.00 -24.24 3.61
N ILE A 256 16.96 -23.18 4.43
CA ILE A 256 15.94 -22.15 4.42
C ILE A 256 16.62 -20.80 4.16
N PHE A 257 16.05 -20.00 3.26
CA PHE A 257 16.49 -18.63 3.01
C PHE A 257 15.34 -17.68 3.27
N ASN A 258 15.58 -16.60 4.04
CA ASN A 258 14.59 -15.59 4.35
C ASN A 258 15.10 -14.17 4.06
N THR A 259 14.27 -13.34 3.45
CA THR A 259 14.65 -11.97 3.09
C THR A 259 13.44 -11.04 2.95
N PHE A 260 13.70 -9.73 3.14
CA PHE A 260 12.72 -8.64 3.03
C PHE A 260 13.17 -7.56 2.03
N PRO A 261 13.58 -7.92 0.81
CA PRO A 261 14.22 -7.02 -0.14
C PRO A 261 13.20 -6.17 -0.90
N ILE A 262 13.66 -5.01 -1.38
CA ILE A 262 12.95 -4.34 -2.48
C ILE A 262 13.09 -5.18 -3.78
N PRO A 263 12.17 -5.02 -4.76
CA PRO A 263 12.13 -5.88 -5.95
C PRO A 263 13.44 -6.02 -6.73
N PRO A 264 14.20 -4.96 -7.05
CA PRO A 264 15.44 -5.09 -7.82
C PRO A 264 16.50 -5.95 -7.13
N ASP A 265 16.66 -5.81 -5.82
CA ASP A 265 17.72 -6.46 -5.05
C ASP A 265 17.54 -7.96 -4.98
N PHE A 266 16.31 -8.43 -4.76
CA PHE A 266 16.04 -9.86 -4.76
C PHE A 266 16.35 -10.51 -6.10
N ALA A 267 15.98 -9.88 -7.20
CA ALA A 267 16.24 -10.42 -8.53
C ALA A 267 17.74 -10.53 -8.80
N THR A 268 18.53 -9.54 -8.39
CA THR A 268 20.00 -9.54 -8.52
C THR A 268 20.61 -10.65 -7.66
N PHE A 269 20.27 -10.68 -6.38
CA PHE A 269 20.74 -11.72 -5.45
C PHE A 269 20.38 -13.13 -5.93
N TRP A 270 19.12 -13.38 -6.28
CA TRP A 270 18.66 -14.74 -6.55
C TRP A 270 19.22 -15.30 -7.86
N ARG A 271 19.49 -14.45 -8.87
CA ARG A 271 20.22 -14.87 -10.07
C ARG A 271 21.67 -15.25 -9.76
N GLN A 272 22.38 -14.46 -8.92
CA GLN A 272 23.73 -14.81 -8.47
C GLN A 272 23.73 -16.07 -7.60
N ALA A 273 22.76 -16.23 -6.73
CA ALA A 273 22.57 -17.44 -5.92
C ALA A 273 22.38 -18.69 -6.78
N ALA A 274 21.63 -18.58 -7.88
CA ALA A 274 21.45 -19.67 -8.84
C ALA A 274 22.75 -19.98 -9.62
N GLN A 275 23.44 -18.96 -10.09
CA GLN A 275 24.72 -19.12 -10.81
C GLN A 275 25.80 -19.76 -9.92
N GLN A 276 25.86 -19.39 -8.65
CA GLN A 276 26.83 -19.90 -7.68
C GLN A 276 26.36 -21.19 -6.97
N GLY A 277 25.21 -21.77 -7.35
CA GLY A 277 24.70 -23.05 -6.91
C GLY A 277 23.96 -23.04 -5.57
N LEU A 278 23.81 -21.91 -4.87
CA LEU A 278 23.06 -21.83 -3.61
C LEU A 278 21.59 -22.21 -3.81
N ALA A 279 20.96 -21.80 -4.92
CA ALA A 279 19.58 -22.11 -5.21
C ALA A 279 19.26 -23.63 -5.29
N LYS A 280 20.26 -24.47 -5.59
CA LYS A 280 20.12 -25.92 -5.59
C LYS A 280 20.18 -26.55 -4.18
N GLN A 281 20.76 -25.84 -3.22
CA GLN A 281 20.90 -26.27 -1.82
C GLN A 281 19.66 -25.95 -0.99
N VAL A 282 19.00 -24.80 -1.29
CA VAL A 282 17.93 -24.25 -0.47
C VAL A 282 16.60 -24.93 -0.81
N LYS A 283 15.93 -25.44 0.20
CA LYS A 283 14.61 -26.10 0.11
C LYS A 283 13.43 -25.16 0.29
N ILE A 284 13.62 -24.08 1.04
CA ILE A 284 12.60 -23.05 1.26
C ILE A 284 13.20 -21.68 0.99
N VAL A 285 12.62 -20.92 0.07
CA VAL A 285 13.01 -19.55 -0.25
C VAL A 285 11.82 -18.65 0.11
N GLN A 286 11.92 -18.06 1.31
CA GLN A 286 10.88 -17.21 1.90
C GLN A 286 11.18 -15.74 1.65
N ILE A 287 10.37 -15.08 0.84
CA ILE A 287 10.56 -13.68 0.48
C ILE A 287 9.34 -12.83 0.88
N ALA A 288 9.60 -11.67 1.46
CA ALA A 288 8.61 -10.63 1.66
C ALA A 288 8.75 -9.54 0.59
N LYS A 289 8.14 -8.39 0.73
CA LYS A 289 8.17 -7.26 -0.25
C LYS A 289 8.10 -7.72 -1.71
N THR A 290 9.22 -8.11 -2.33
CA THR A 290 9.28 -8.62 -3.72
C THR A 290 8.29 -9.74 -3.99
N GLY A 291 8.07 -10.63 -3.03
CA GLY A 291 7.10 -11.73 -3.12
C GLY A 291 5.63 -11.30 -3.24
N LEU A 292 5.35 -10.00 -3.11
CA LEU A 292 4.01 -9.43 -3.21
C LEU A 292 3.59 -9.18 -4.67
N PHE A 293 4.54 -9.08 -5.61
CA PHE A 293 4.31 -8.53 -6.94
C PHE A 293 4.47 -9.58 -8.04
N PRO A 294 3.38 -10.00 -8.70
CA PRO A 294 3.41 -11.02 -9.76
C PRO A 294 4.45 -10.74 -10.83
N SER A 295 4.54 -9.50 -11.32
CA SER A 295 5.47 -9.12 -12.37
C SER A 295 6.94 -9.32 -11.99
N GLN A 296 7.28 -9.13 -10.72
CA GLN A 296 8.66 -9.31 -10.23
C GLN A 296 9.04 -10.80 -10.16
N ILE A 297 8.08 -11.65 -9.79
CA ILE A 297 8.30 -13.09 -9.74
C ILE A 297 8.32 -13.69 -11.16
N GLU A 298 7.45 -13.23 -12.05
CA GLU A 298 7.47 -13.64 -13.47
C GLU A 298 8.79 -13.27 -14.17
N ALA A 299 9.39 -12.11 -13.83
CA ALA A 299 10.68 -11.68 -14.40
C ALA A 299 11.86 -12.57 -14.00
N LEU A 300 11.72 -13.43 -12.98
CA LEU A 300 12.70 -14.44 -12.59
C LEU A 300 12.64 -15.70 -13.47
N GLY A 301 11.61 -15.87 -14.30
CA GLY A 301 11.40 -17.08 -15.09
C GLY A 301 11.25 -18.32 -14.20
N SER A 302 11.99 -19.39 -14.49
CA SER A 302 11.94 -20.63 -13.68
C SER A 302 12.44 -20.45 -12.26
N LEU A 303 13.29 -19.49 -11.98
CA LEU A 303 13.72 -19.16 -10.61
C LEU A 303 12.61 -18.59 -9.73
N GLY A 304 11.50 -18.15 -10.33
CA GLY A 304 10.31 -17.68 -9.61
C GLY A 304 9.39 -18.82 -9.13
N TYR A 305 9.58 -20.06 -9.60
CA TYR A 305 8.71 -21.16 -9.20
C TYR A 305 9.04 -21.63 -7.78
N ASN A 306 8.00 -21.97 -7.02
CA ASN A 306 8.07 -22.44 -5.64
C ASN A 306 8.69 -21.45 -4.64
N LEU A 307 8.86 -20.17 -4.98
CA LEU A 307 9.21 -19.15 -4.01
C LEU A 307 8.05 -19.01 -2.99
N ALA A 308 8.38 -19.08 -1.71
CA ALA A 308 7.42 -18.90 -0.63
C ALA A 308 7.32 -17.41 -0.25
N SER A 309 6.14 -16.99 0.17
CA SER A 309 5.87 -15.65 0.68
C SER A 309 4.86 -15.73 1.83
N ALA A 310 4.40 -14.60 2.30
CA ALA A 310 3.25 -14.48 3.16
C ALA A 310 2.37 -13.35 2.64
N ALA A 311 1.07 -13.58 2.58
CA ALA A 311 0.14 -12.66 1.92
C ALA A 311 -0.82 -12.04 2.93
N TYR A 312 -1.00 -10.75 2.86
CA TYR A 312 -1.93 -10.00 3.70
C TYR A 312 -3.28 -9.71 3.02
N TRP A 313 -3.50 -10.28 1.87
CA TRP A 313 -4.79 -10.35 1.16
C TRP A 313 -4.72 -11.28 -0.06
N GLY A 314 -5.87 -11.81 -0.45
CA GLY A 314 -6.06 -12.52 -1.71
C GLY A 314 -7.53 -12.65 -2.08
N PRO A 315 -7.85 -12.93 -3.37
CA PRO A 315 -9.23 -13.03 -3.85
C PRO A 315 -10.04 -14.18 -3.24
N THR A 316 -9.37 -15.16 -2.64
CA THR A 316 -10.01 -16.30 -1.98
C THR A 316 -10.41 -16.01 -0.53
N TRP A 317 -10.05 -14.83 0.03
CA TRP A 317 -10.41 -14.48 1.39
C TRP A 317 -11.92 -14.28 1.53
N PRO A 318 -12.53 -14.75 2.64
CA PRO A 318 -13.99 -14.74 2.82
C PRO A 318 -14.51 -13.38 3.29
N TYR A 319 -13.83 -12.29 2.95
CA TYR A 319 -14.12 -10.95 3.41
C TYR A 319 -14.60 -10.04 2.28
N HIS A 320 -15.13 -8.88 2.66
CA HIS A 320 -15.69 -7.89 1.72
C HIS A 320 -15.42 -6.47 2.19
N SER A 321 -15.47 -5.52 1.28
CA SER A 321 -15.43 -4.09 1.57
C SER A 321 -16.79 -3.62 2.08
N SER A 322 -16.84 -3.03 3.26
CA SER A 322 -18.08 -2.45 3.82
C SER A 322 -18.52 -1.17 3.08
N LEU A 323 -17.60 -0.48 2.42
CA LEU A 323 -17.90 0.71 1.63
C LEU A 323 -18.52 0.35 0.27
N THR A 324 -17.92 -0.59 -0.44
CA THR A 324 -18.34 -0.94 -1.82
C THR A 324 -19.28 -2.13 -1.88
N GLY A 325 -19.34 -2.96 -0.83
CA GLY A 325 -20.05 -4.24 -0.80
C GLY A 325 -19.35 -5.37 -1.59
N LEU A 326 -18.22 -5.09 -2.25
CA LEU A 326 -17.52 -6.08 -3.06
C LEU A 326 -16.78 -7.11 -2.20
N THR A 327 -16.96 -8.39 -2.52
CA THR A 327 -16.16 -9.49 -1.95
C THR A 327 -14.73 -9.44 -2.44
N SER A 328 -13.80 -10.08 -1.70
CA SER A 328 -12.39 -10.20 -2.13
C SER A 328 -12.26 -10.78 -3.55
N LYS A 329 -13.09 -11.76 -3.88
CA LYS A 329 -13.14 -12.33 -5.25
C LYS A 329 -13.53 -11.29 -6.30
N GLN A 330 -14.61 -10.53 -6.05
CA GLN A 330 -15.06 -9.48 -6.98
C GLN A 330 -14.05 -8.36 -7.17
N ILE A 331 -13.30 -8.02 -6.10
CA ILE A 331 -12.21 -7.03 -6.15
C ILE A 331 -11.08 -7.53 -7.07
N GLY A 332 -10.61 -8.76 -6.86
CA GLY A 332 -9.53 -9.35 -7.68
C GLY A 332 -9.93 -9.57 -9.13
N ASP A 333 -11.09 -10.17 -9.37
CA ASP A 333 -11.62 -10.42 -10.72
C ASP A 333 -11.84 -9.10 -11.49
N GLY A 334 -12.41 -8.10 -10.81
CA GLY A 334 -12.66 -6.78 -11.38
C GLY A 334 -11.37 -6.05 -11.75
N TYR A 335 -10.34 -6.14 -10.92
CA TYR A 335 -9.01 -5.61 -11.22
C TYR A 335 -8.44 -6.28 -12.47
N THR A 336 -8.41 -7.61 -12.50
CA THR A 336 -7.88 -8.38 -13.64
C THR A 336 -8.67 -8.09 -14.93
N LYS A 337 -10.00 -8.02 -14.85
CA LYS A 337 -10.85 -7.69 -16.01
C LYS A 337 -10.52 -6.32 -16.58
N LYS A 338 -10.34 -5.32 -15.69
CA LYS A 338 -10.10 -3.92 -16.09
C LYS A 338 -8.69 -3.67 -16.59
N THR A 339 -7.69 -4.26 -15.93
CA THR A 339 -6.27 -3.94 -16.17
C THR A 339 -5.56 -4.97 -17.05
N LYS A 340 -6.11 -6.17 -17.18
CA LYS A 340 -5.49 -7.36 -17.79
C LYS A 340 -4.25 -7.85 -17.04
N LYS A 341 -4.03 -7.34 -15.81
CA LYS A 341 -2.94 -7.75 -14.93
C LYS A 341 -3.43 -8.75 -13.89
N GLN A 342 -2.53 -9.57 -13.38
CA GLN A 342 -2.79 -10.41 -12.22
C GLN A 342 -2.98 -9.52 -11.00
N TRP A 343 -3.91 -9.91 -10.12
CA TRP A 343 -4.10 -9.24 -8.84
C TRP A 343 -2.81 -9.26 -8.01
N ASN A 344 -2.58 -8.22 -7.25
CA ASN A 344 -1.58 -8.21 -6.18
C ASN A 344 -2.25 -7.94 -4.83
N GLN A 345 -1.53 -8.26 -3.76
CA GLN A 345 -2.08 -8.22 -2.40
C GLN A 345 -2.48 -6.82 -1.95
N GLN A 346 -1.91 -5.78 -2.54
CA GLN A 346 -2.16 -4.39 -2.15
C GLN A 346 -3.60 -3.92 -2.41
N LEU A 347 -4.33 -4.62 -3.29
CA LEU A 347 -5.75 -4.33 -3.56
C LEU A 347 -6.61 -4.30 -2.29
N GLY A 348 -6.45 -5.31 -1.43
CA GLY A 348 -7.23 -5.42 -0.19
C GLY A 348 -6.96 -4.27 0.79
N PRO A 349 -5.73 -4.07 1.25
CA PRO A 349 -5.38 -3.01 2.19
C PRO A 349 -5.67 -1.60 1.66
N SER A 350 -5.38 -1.32 0.38
CA SER A 350 -5.68 0.00 -0.21
C SER A 350 -7.19 0.29 -0.21
N LEU A 351 -8.04 -0.70 -0.49
CA LEU A 351 -9.50 -0.50 -0.42
C LEU A 351 -9.97 -0.42 1.04
N ALA A 352 -9.39 -1.21 1.95
CA ALA A 352 -9.71 -1.18 3.38
C ALA A 352 -9.47 0.20 4.01
N LEU A 353 -8.50 0.98 3.54
CA LEU A 353 -8.31 2.37 3.98
C LEU A 353 -9.59 3.20 3.79
N PHE A 354 -10.29 3.03 2.68
CA PHE A 354 -11.54 3.75 2.40
C PHE A 354 -12.71 3.21 3.21
N ASP A 355 -12.76 1.89 3.51
CA ASP A 355 -13.74 1.31 4.43
C ASP A 355 -13.61 1.94 5.83
N VAL A 356 -12.38 1.99 6.33
CA VAL A 356 -12.05 2.58 7.63
C VAL A 356 -12.38 4.08 7.66
N ALA A 357 -12.00 4.80 6.61
CA ALA A 357 -12.26 6.24 6.48
C ALA A 357 -13.77 6.54 6.56
N ALA A 358 -14.57 5.86 5.74
CA ALA A 358 -16.02 6.06 5.71
C ALA A 358 -16.68 5.71 7.05
N ALA A 359 -16.26 4.61 7.68
CA ALA A 359 -16.78 4.19 8.99
C ALA A 359 -16.39 5.17 10.11
N ALA A 360 -15.14 5.66 10.12
CA ALA A 360 -14.67 6.63 11.10
C ALA A 360 -15.41 7.97 11.00
N LEU A 361 -15.59 8.49 9.79
CA LEU A 361 -16.32 9.74 9.52
C LEU A 361 -17.78 9.62 9.95
N LYS A 362 -18.44 8.50 9.63
CA LYS A 362 -19.84 8.23 10.07
C LYS A 362 -19.93 8.14 11.59
N LYS A 363 -19.03 7.40 12.24
CA LYS A 363 -19.00 7.22 13.69
C LYS A 363 -18.74 8.52 14.45
N ALA A 364 -17.93 9.42 13.87
CA ALA A 364 -17.64 10.72 14.46
C ALA A 364 -18.85 11.64 14.56
N GLY A 365 -19.88 11.47 13.73
CA GLY A 365 -21.08 12.29 13.67
C GLY A 365 -20.85 13.73 13.14
N ASP A 366 -19.59 14.15 13.11
CA ASP A 366 -19.13 15.45 12.59
C ASP A 366 -17.79 15.24 11.86
N PRO A 367 -17.84 15.04 10.53
CA PRO A 367 -16.67 14.68 9.75
C PRO A 367 -15.65 15.82 9.58
N LYS A 368 -16.05 17.06 9.85
CA LYS A 368 -15.18 18.24 9.79
C LYS A 368 -14.41 18.45 11.10
N ASN A 369 -14.84 17.84 12.18
CA ASN A 369 -14.17 17.91 13.47
C ASN A 369 -13.10 16.82 13.60
N LYS A 370 -11.87 17.16 13.33
CA LYS A 370 -10.71 16.23 13.35
C LYS A 370 -10.54 15.52 14.71
N LYS A 371 -10.82 16.19 15.82
CA LYS A 371 -10.76 15.58 17.17
C LYS A 371 -11.84 14.51 17.35
N LYS A 372 -13.08 14.75 16.89
CA LYS A 372 -14.15 13.75 16.92
C LYS A 372 -13.84 12.54 16.02
N VAL A 373 -13.28 12.77 14.82
CA VAL A 373 -12.86 11.68 13.93
C VAL A 373 -11.77 10.84 14.59
N ALA A 374 -10.73 11.45 15.15
CA ALA A 374 -9.69 10.74 15.87
C ALA A 374 -10.22 9.98 17.10
N ALA A 375 -11.15 10.56 17.87
CA ALA A 375 -11.79 9.89 18.99
C ALA A 375 -12.62 8.67 18.54
N ALA A 376 -13.36 8.80 17.42
CA ALA A 376 -14.14 7.71 16.85
C ALA A 376 -13.27 6.52 16.43
N MET A 377 -12.06 6.77 15.94
CA MET A 377 -11.11 5.74 15.54
C MET A 377 -10.69 4.83 16.70
N LYS A 378 -10.51 5.35 17.92
CA LYS A 378 -9.98 4.57 19.06
C LYS A 378 -10.79 3.32 19.39
N THR A 379 -12.07 3.31 19.08
CA THR A 379 -13.01 2.21 19.35
C THR A 379 -13.73 1.76 18.08
N LEU A 380 -13.21 2.09 16.92
CA LEU A 380 -13.83 1.73 15.64
C LEU A 380 -13.75 0.21 15.43
N GLN A 381 -14.85 -0.35 14.93
CA GLN A 381 -14.92 -1.70 14.40
C GLN A 381 -15.50 -1.62 13.00
N VAL A 382 -14.87 -2.28 12.04
CA VAL A 382 -15.28 -2.23 10.63
C VAL A 382 -14.88 -3.51 9.90
N ASP A 383 -15.79 -4.01 9.06
CA ASP A 383 -15.50 -5.12 8.16
C ASP A 383 -14.81 -4.57 6.90
N THR A 384 -13.74 -5.24 6.49
CA THR A 384 -12.90 -4.82 5.38
C THR A 384 -12.43 -6.04 4.56
N PRO A 385 -11.89 -5.87 3.36
CA PRO A 385 -11.32 -6.99 2.60
C PRO A 385 -10.17 -7.72 3.30
N VAL A 386 -9.51 -7.08 4.28
CA VAL A 386 -8.44 -7.70 5.09
C VAL A 386 -8.94 -8.30 6.40
N GLY A 387 -10.25 -8.44 6.55
CA GLY A 387 -10.92 -8.93 7.75
C GLY A 387 -11.54 -7.82 8.59
N ARG A 388 -12.06 -8.19 9.75
CA ARG A 388 -12.69 -7.24 10.67
C ARG A 388 -11.65 -6.55 11.53
N LEU A 389 -11.49 -5.25 11.33
CA LEU A 389 -10.58 -4.42 12.12
C LEU A 389 -11.28 -3.92 13.39
N ARG A 390 -10.57 -3.96 14.53
CA ARG A 390 -11.09 -3.58 15.86
C ARG A 390 -10.05 -2.78 16.62
N TRP A 391 -10.12 -1.45 16.53
CA TRP A 391 -9.26 -0.59 17.34
C TRP A 391 -9.58 -0.72 18.83
N GLY A 392 -8.59 -0.59 19.68
CA GLY A 392 -8.67 -0.85 21.11
C GLY A 392 -8.48 -2.32 21.51
N LYS A 393 -8.23 -3.22 20.54
CA LYS A 393 -7.91 -4.65 20.73
C LYS A 393 -6.59 -5.04 20.09
N GLY A 394 -5.81 -4.09 19.60
CA GLY A 394 -4.52 -4.34 18.95
C GLY A 394 -3.36 -4.42 19.93
N PRO A 395 -2.14 -4.68 19.43
CA PRO A 395 -0.93 -4.89 20.23
C PRO A 395 -0.51 -3.64 21.01
N VAL A 396 -0.76 -2.47 20.45
CA VAL A 396 -0.50 -1.15 21.06
C VAL A 396 -1.62 -0.18 20.71
N ALA A 397 -1.67 0.97 21.38
CA ALA A 397 -2.66 2.00 21.11
C ALA A 397 -2.62 2.44 19.64
N ASN A 398 -3.79 2.67 19.05
CA ASN A 398 -4.00 3.10 17.66
C ASN A 398 -3.57 2.10 16.57
N VAL A 399 -3.23 0.88 16.92
CA VAL A 399 -2.83 -0.19 15.99
C VAL A 399 -3.81 -1.35 16.02
N VAL A 400 -4.05 -1.96 14.85
CA VAL A 400 -4.75 -3.25 14.70
C VAL A 400 -3.84 -4.19 13.93
N ALA A 401 -3.51 -5.34 14.49
CA ALA A 401 -2.81 -6.39 13.76
C ALA A 401 -3.76 -7.11 12.78
N THR A 402 -3.28 -7.36 11.57
CA THR A 402 -4.02 -8.11 10.53
C THR A 402 -3.36 -9.47 10.27
N PRO A 403 -4.10 -10.48 9.82
CA PRO A 403 -3.50 -11.78 9.51
C PRO A 403 -2.56 -11.69 8.30
N ILE A 404 -1.54 -12.55 8.30
CA ILE A 404 -0.63 -12.76 7.18
C ILE A 404 -0.36 -14.26 6.98
N PRO A 405 -1.27 -15.02 6.36
CA PRO A 405 -1.08 -16.43 6.06
C PRO A 405 0.06 -16.69 5.08
N GLY A 406 0.65 -17.88 5.18
CA GLY A 406 1.72 -18.33 4.31
C GLY A 406 1.24 -18.67 2.90
N THR A 407 2.06 -18.34 1.91
CA THR A 407 1.75 -18.55 0.48
C THR A 407 2.96 -19.10 -0.28
N GLN A 408 2.70 -19.62 -1.48
CA GLN A 408 3.76 -20.03 -2.39
C GLN A 408 3.38 -19.73 -3.85
N TRP A 409 4.33 -19.17 -4.59
CA TRP A 409 4.23 -19.00 -6.03
C TRP A 409 4.37 -20.33 -6.76
N ARG A 410 3.42 -20.64 -7.61
CA ARG A 410 3.41 -21.89 -8.41
C ARG A 410 3.28 -21.56 -9.88
N LYS A 411 3.86 -22.40 -10.72
CA LYS A 411 3.51 -22.38 -12.13
C LYS A 411 1.99 -22.62 -12.26
N ALA A 412 1.31 -21.70 -12.95
CA ALA A 412 -0.13 -21.80 -13.12
C ALA A 412 -0.50 -23.03 -13.95
N ALA A 413 -1.53 -23.76 -13.52
CA ALA A 413 -2.02 -24.92 -14.24
C ALA A 413 -2.87 -24.50 -15.46
N LYS A 414 -3.52 -23.36 -15.38
CA LYS A 414 -4.42 -22.80 -16.40
C LYS A 414 -4.62 -21.32 -16.20
N GLY A 415 -5.17 -20.63 -17.17
CA GLY A 415 -5.48 -19.20 -17.10
C GLY A 415 -4.49 -18.34 -17.87
N PRO A 416 -4.66 -17.02 -17.83
CA PRO A 416 -3.85 -16.09 -18.63
C PRO A 416 -2.48 -15.76 -18.03
N PHE A 417 -2.23 -16.12 -16.76
CA PHE A 417 -1.02 -15.80 -16.04
C PHE A 417 -0.08 -17.01 -15.94
N LYS A 418 1.22 -16.76 -15.86
CA LYS A 418 2.25 -17.82 -15.78
C LYS A 418 2.35 -18.44 -14.41
N LEU A 419 1.98 -17.69 -13.37
CA LEU A 419 2.14 -18.02 -11.97
C LEU A 419 0.84 -17.80 -11.20
N ASP A 420 0.59 -18.65 -10.22
CA ASP A 420 -0.44 -18.48 -9.19
C ASP A 420 0.21 -18.31 -7.82
N LEU A 421 -0.28 -17.38 -7.01
CA LEU A 421 0.06 -17.28 -5.59
C LEU A 421 -0.99 -18.06 -4.79
N LEU A 422 -0.59 -19.18 -4.21
CA LEU A 422 -1.48 -20.10 -3.51
C LEU A 422 -1.24 -20.08 -2.00
N PHE A 423 -2.33 -20.07 -1.21
CA PHE A 423 -2.28 -20.14 0.25
C PHE A 423 -1.94 -21.58 0.70
N VAL A 424 -0.91 -21.70 1.54
CA VAL A 424 -0.37 -22.99 2.04
C VAL A 424 -0.44 -23.10 3.56
N GLU A 425 -0.75 -22.00 4.26
CA GLU A 425 -0.83 -21.89 5.71
C GLU A 425 -1.83 -20.80 6.10
N HIS A 426 -2.58 -20.95 7.20
CA HIS A 426 -3.58 -19.98 7.64
C HIS A 426 -3.73 -19.89 9.18
N SER A 427 -2.69 -20.21 9.93
CA SER A 427 -2.75 -20.19 11.42
C SER A 427 -3.13 -18.82 11.99
N ALA A 428 -2.84 -17.74 11.24
CA ALA A 428 -3.24 -16.38 11.62
C ALA A 428 -4.75 -16.14 11.53
N ASP A 429 -5.44 -16.78 10.57
CA ASP A 429 -6.89 -16.75 10.42
C ASP A 429 -7.41 -18.01 9.72
N PRO A 430 -7.92 -18.99 10.48
CA PRO A 430 -8.40 -20.27 9.93
C PRO A 430 -9.59 -20.17 8.95
N LYS A 431 -10.23 -19.02 8.84
CA LYS A 431 -11.31 -18.79 7.85
C LYS A 431 -10.76 -18.64 6.43
N ILE A 432 -9.48 -18.31 6.29
CA ILE A 432 -8.84 -18.18 4.97
C ILE A 432 -8.58 -19.58 4.43
N PRO A 433 -9.07 -19.94 3.23
CA PRO A 433 -8.95 -21.30 2.72
C PRO A 433 -7.51 -21.61 2.30
N ILE A 434 -6.98 -22.76 2.75
CA ILE A 434 -5.75 -23.35 2.22
C ILE A 434 -6.04 -23.92 0.84
N GLN A 435 -5.18 -23.64 -0.14
CA GLN A 435 -5.32 -24.09 -1.53
C GLN A 435 -4.38 -25.24 -1.86
N THR A 436 -3.23 -25.34 -1.19
CA THR A 436 -2.25 -26.41 -1.40
C THR A 436 -1.29 -26.51 -0.21
N LYS A 437 -0.39 -27.50 -0.24
CA LYS A 437 0.73 -27.61 0.71
C LYS A 437 1.98 -26.95 0.16
N LEU A 438 2.85 -26.47 1.04
CA LEU A 438 4.18 -25.98 0.68
C LEU A 438 4.99 -27.12 0.02
N LYS A 439 5.62 -26.82 -1.11
CA LYS A 439 6.59 -27.70 -1.78
C LYS A 439 7.99 -27.16 -1.61
N SER A 440 8.97 -28.07 -1.63
CA SER A 440 10.37 -27.67 -1.71
C SER A 440 10.63 -26.78 -2.92
N TYR A 441 11.55 -25.87 -2.77
CA TYR A 441 12.05 -25.02 -3.86
C TYR A 441 12.92 -25.85 -4.82
N SER A 442 13.91 -26.57 -4.28
CA SER A 442 14.80 -27.50 -4.96
C SER A 442 14.33 -28.95 -4.82
#